data_0ad06410e47c65ed2dcbce4fad1b5289
#
_entry.id   0ad06410e47c65ed2dcbce4fad1b5289
#
_cell.length_a   1.000
_cell.length_b   1.000
_cell.length_c   1.000
_cell.angle_alpha   90.00
_cell.angle_beta   90.00
_cell.angle_gamma   90.00
#
_symmetry.space_group_name_H-M   'P 1'
#
loop_
_entity.id
_entity.type
_entity.pdbx_description
1 polymer ?
#
loop_
_entity_poly.entity_id
_entity_poly.type
_entity_poly.pdbx_seq_one_letter_code
_entity_poly.pdbx_strand_id
1 'polypeptide(L)'
;MSEKSSNNPFTPDAGTFISHKDAHELVKNYMDQNANQKHTVTRAIFYGADKVRALLDTPGAVGIRVYYGLHPNPGIGQPYSKKMVLVAVDKDGYDIPGNPSKAPDPNASLAKGPDKGGYLDDGVPCPDQCPGQ
;
A
#
# COMPACT_ATOMS: atom_id res chain seq x y z
N MET A 1 -29.94 -11.64 -6.63
CA MET A 1 -29.39 -11.59 -6.67
C MET A 1 -28.44 -11.41 -6.69
N SER A 2 -28.23 -11.02 -6.50
CA SER A 2 -27.13 -10.60 -6.40
C SER A 2 -26.02 -11.34 -6.82
N GLU A 3 -26.06 -12.33 -7.21
CA GLU A 3 -25.02 -13.11 -7.60
C GLU A 3 -24.20 -12.48 -8.57
N LYS A 4 -24.74 -11.73 -9.32
CA LYS A 4 -23.96 -11.13 -10.26
C LYS A 4 -22.84 -10.50 -9.65
N SER A 5 -23.04 -9.85 -8.60
CA SER A 5 -21.97 -9.17 -7.98
C SER A 5 -20.95 -10.11 -7.45
N SER A 6 -21.28 -11.36 -7.33
CA SER A 6 -20.32 -12.30 -6.83
C SER A 6 -19.10 -12.43 -7.74
N ASN A 7 -19.19 -11.95 -8.97
CA ASN A 7 -18.04 -12.01 -9.86
C ASN A 7 -17.15 -10.79 -9.77
N ASN A 8 -17.52 -9.81 -8.99
CA ASN A 8 -16.71 -8.61 -8.84
C ASN A 8 -15.97 -8.68 -7.51
N PRO A 9 -14.65 -8.83 -7.53
CA PRO A 9 -13.91 -8.92 -6.29
C PRO A 9 -13.66 -7.59 -5.60
N PHE A 10 -13.96 -6.48 -6.27
CA PHE A 10 -13.63 -5.16 -5.70
C PHE A 10 -14.77 -4.65 -4.85
N THR A 11 -14.91 -5.23 -3.69
CA THR A 11 -15.99 -4.89 -2.77
C THR A 11 -15.41 -4.30 -1.49
N PRO A 12 -16.18 -3.49 -0.77
CA PRO A 12 -15.66 -2.88 0.44
C PRO A 12 -15.27 -3.86 1.54
N ASP A 13 -15.74 -5.11 1.45
CA ASP A 13 -15.41 -6.11 2.45
C ASP A 13 -14.37 -7.12 1.99
N ALA A 14 -13.66 -6.83 0.91
CA ALA A 14 -12.62 -7.72 0.45
C ALA A 14 -11.54 -7.85 1.53
N GLY A 15 -11.01 -9.05 1.65
CA GLY A 15 -10.01 -9.33 2.67
C GLY A 15 -10.60 -10.15 3.80
N THR A 16 -9.74 -10.68 4.63
CA THR A 16 -10.16 -11.53 5.72
C THR A 16 -9.29 -11.24 6.93
N PHE A 17 -9.93 -11.09 8.08
CA PHE A 17 -9.17 -10.96 9.31
C PHE A 17 -8.62 -12.32 9.72
N ILE A 18 -7.39 -12.33 10.18
CA ILE A 18 -6.75 -13.56 10.62
C ILE A 18 -6.28 -13.41 12.07
N SER A 19 -5.93 -14.52 12.68
CA SER A 19 -5.49 -14.51 14.07
C SER A 19 -4.09 -13.91 14.18
N HIS A 20 -3.75 -13.52 15.41
CA HIS A 20 -2.40 -13.04 15.67
C HIS A 20 -1.37 -14.12 15.33
N LYS A 21 -1.69 -15.37 15.65
CA LYS A 21 -0.78 -16.46 15.37
C LYS A 21 -0.52 -16.61 13.88
N ASP A 22 -1.58 -16.57 13.09
CA ASP A 22 -1.44 -16.71 11.65
C ASP A 22 -0.68 -15.51 11.06
N ALA A 23 -0.97 -14.32 11.54
CA ALA A 23 -0.27 -13.13 11.07
C ALA A 23 1.22 -13.21 11.41
N HIS A 24 1.52 -13.70 12.62
CA HIS A 24 2.92 -13.85 13.03
C HIS A 24 3.66 -14.80 12.11
N GLU A 25 3.03 -15.93 11.76
CA GLU A 25 3.68 -16.90 10.91
C GLU A 25 3.97 -16.34 9.52
N LEU A 26 3.04 -15.59 8.98
CA LEU A 26 3.25 -15.00 7.66
C LEU A 26 4.40 -14.00 7.69
N VAL A 27 4.43 -13.16 8.69
CA VAL A 27 5.50 -12.16 8.79
C VAL A 27 6.82 -12.83 9.06
N LYS A 28 6.83 -13.87 9.90
CA LYS A 28 8.04 -14.59 10.20
C LYS A 28 8.62 -15.24 8.96
N ASN A 29 7.78 -15.82 8.13
CA ASN A 29 8.26 -16.44 6.88
C ASN A 29 8.96 -15.43 6.00
N TYR A 30 8.43 -14.23 5.92
CA TYR A 30 9.08 -13.19 5.14
C TYR A 30 10.42 -12.81 5.75
N MET A 31 10.46 -12.66 7.07
CA MET A 31 11.70 -12.28 7.73
C MET A 31 12.75 -13.37 7.63
N ASP A 32 12.34 -14.64 7.72
CA ASP A 32 13.27 -15.76 7.59
C ASP A 32 13.87 -15.82 6.20
N GLN A 33 13.06 -15.54 5.19
CA GLN A 33 13.55 -15.54 3.84
C GLN A 33 14.56 -14.42 3.61
N ASN A 34 14.50 -13.37 4.40
CA ASN A 34 15.39 -12.24 4.29
C ASN A 34 16.34 -12.15 5.47
N ALA A 35 16.68 -13.28 6.07
CA ALA A 35 17.46 -13.30 7.30
C ALA A 35 18.83 -12.64 7.17
N ASN A 36 19.44 -12.76 6.00
CA ASN A 36 20.75 -12.16 5.80
C ASN A 36 20.70 -10.65 5.62
N GLN A 37 19.49 -10.11 5.51
CA GLN A 37 19.31 -8.69 5.28
C GLN A 37 18.41 -8.05 6.31
N LYS A 38 18.30 -8.65 7.49
CA LYS A 38 17.31 -8.21 8.46
C LYS A 38 17.47 -6.78 8.92
N HIS A 39 18.64 -6.21 8.78
CA HIS A 39 18.84 -4.81 9.15
C HIS A 39 18.58 -3.86 8.00
N THR A 40 18.39 -4.37 6.81
CA THR A 40 18.21 -3.53 5.63
C THR A 40 16.89 -3.77 4.91
N VAL A 41 16.21 -4.88 5.19
CA VAL A 41 14.94 -5.14 4.53
C VAL A 41 13.80 -4.45 5.26
N THR A 42 12.95 -3.80 4.51
CA THR A 42 11.77 -3.15 5.08
C THR A 42 10.73 -4.23 5.36
N ARG A 43 10.29 -4.33 6.60
CA ARG A 43 9.29 -5.34 6.94
C ARG A 43 7.93 -4.76 7.26
N ALA A 44 7.83 -3.47 7.45
CA ALA A 44 6.56 -2.85 7.73
C ALA A 44 6.64 -1.36 7.46
N ILE A 45 5.52 -0.75 7.18
CA ILE A 45 5.44 0.69 7.02
C ILE A 45 4.15 1.13 7.70
N PHE A 46 4.26 2.16 8.52
CA PHE A 46 3.12 2.72 9.24
C PHE A 46 2.59 3.92 8.48
N TYR A 47 1.29 3.99 8.32
CA TYR A 47 0.63 5.15 7.73
C TYR A 47 -0.37 5.71 8.72
N GLY A 48 -0.40 7.02 8.86
CA GLY A 48 -1.25 7.67 9.84
C GLY A 48 -2.73 7.55 9.51
N ALA A 49 -3.54 7.53 10.55
CA ALA A 49 -4.98 7.34 10.39
C ALA A 49 -5.61 8.42 9.51
N ASP A 50 -5.16 9.66 9.67
CA ASP A 50 -5.76 10.74 8.90
C ASP A 50 -5.52 10.58 7.40
N LYS A 51 -4.33 10.12 7.04
CA LYS A 51 -4.01 9.93 5.63
C LYS A 51 -4.77 8.74 5.05
N VAL A 52 -4.88 7.67 5.81
CA VAL A 52 -5.64 6.51 5.35
C VAL A 52 -7.11 6.87 5.18
N ARG A 53 -7.66 7.63 6.13
CA ARG A 53 -9.04 8.07 6.00
C ARG A 53 -9.23 8.96 4.78
N ALA A 54 -8.27 9.83 4.49
CA ALA A 54 -8.38 10.69 3.32
C ALA A 54 -8.46 9.86 2.04
N LEU A 55 -7.69 8.77 1.97
CA LEU A 55 -7.80 7.89 0.82
C LEU A 55 -9.19 7.26 0.75
N LEU A 56 -9.68 6.77 1.87
CA LEU A 56 -10.99 6.12 1.89
C LEU A 56 -12.12 7.10 1.61
N ASP A 57 -11.91 8.37 1.90
CA ASP A 57 -12.93 9.39 1.63
C ASP A 57 -12.88 9.90 0.20
N THR A 58 -11.95 9.45 -0.59
CA THR A 58 -11.91 9.82 -2.00
C THR A 58 -13.22 9.43 -2.66
N PRO A 59 -13.88 10.34 -3.38
CA PRO A 59 -15.17 10.00 -4.00
C PRO A 59 -15.05 8.77 -4.88
N GLY A 60 -15.94 7.83 -4.65
CA GLY A 60 -15.97 6.59 -5.42
C GLY A 60 -15.10 5.48 -4.87
N ALA A 61 -14.32 5.75 -3.83
CA ALA A 61 -13.44 4.74 -3.29
C ALA A 61 -14.21 3.66 -2.54
N VAL A 62 -13.87 2.40 -2.82
CA VAL A 62 -14.42 1.27 -2.06
C VAL A 62 -13.32 0.53 -1.32
N GLY A 63 -12.06 0.89 -1.53
CA GLY A 63 -10.96 0.25 -0.84
C GLY A 63 -9.64 0.88 -1.23
N ILE A 64 -8.57 0.24 -0.81
CA ILE A 64 -7.21 0.71 -1.03
C ILE A 64 -6.42 -0.39 -1.69
N ARG A 65 -5.60 -0.02 -2.66
CA ARG A 65 -4.63 -0.95 -3.24
C ARG A 65 -3.24 -0.53 -2.79
N VAL A 66 -2.40 -1.50 -2.50
CA VAL A 66 -1.04 -1.27 -2.06
C VAL A 66 -0.09 -1.73 -3.14
N TYR A 67 0.72 -0.83 -3.63
CA TYR A 67 1.75 -1.16 -4.61
C TYR A 67 3.10 -1.22 -3.92
N TYR A 68 3.92 -2.17 -4.35
CA TYR A 68 5.31 -2.20 -3.92
C TYR A 68 6.12 -1.35 -4.86
N GLY A 69 7.04 -0.59 -4.31
CA GLY A 69 7.91 0.25 -5.11
C GLY A 69 9.32 0.23 -4.59
N LEU A 70 10.22 0.81 -5.35
CA LEU A 70 11.61 0.92 -4.95
C LEU A 70 12.05 2.34 -5.18
N HIS A 71 12.70 2.90 -4.19
CA HIS A 71 13.26 4.23 -4.31
C HIS A 71 14.78 4.10 -4.33
N PRO A 72 15.47 4.72 -5.29
CA PRO A 72 16.93 4.68 -5.28
C PRO A 72 17.43 5.31 -4.00
N ASN A 73 18.29 4.58 -3.30
CA ASN A 73 18.76 5.05 -2.02
C ASN A 73 20.28 5.11 -2.06
N PRO A 74 20.85 6.30 -2.17
CA PRO A 74 22.30 6.41 -2.23
C PRO A 74 22.99 6.12 -0.93
N GLY A 75 22.23 5.72 0.07
CA GLY A 75 22.83 5.40 1.35
C GLY A 75 23.76 4.22 1.27
N ILE A 76 24.52 4.04 2.32
CA ILE A 76 25.54 3.02 2.37
C ILE A 76 24.93 1.63 2.38
N GLY A 77 25.37 0.79 1.46
CA GLY A 77 25.00 -0.60 1.45
C GLY A 77 23.61 -0.88 0.94
N GLN A 78 22.89 0.15 0.48
CA GLN A 78 21.52 -0.05 0.03
C GLN A 78 21.25 0.75 -1.21
N PRO A 79 21.28 0.12 -2.37
CA PRO A 79 20.99 0.85 -3.60
C PRO A 79 19.52 1.25 -3.70
N TYR A 80 18.62 0.53 -3.03
CA TYR A 80 17.19 0.82 -3.10
C TYR A 80 16.54 0.62 -1.75
N SER A 81 15.51 1.38 -1.47
CA SER A 81 14.67 1.11 -0.31
C SER A 81 13.28 0.77 -0.79
N LYS A 82 12.68 -0.23 -0.14
CA LYS A 82 11.35 -0.68 -0.49
C LYS A 82 10.32 0.31 0.00
N LYS A 83 9.38 0.60 -0.84
CA LYS A 83 8.28 1.52 -0.52
C LYS A 83 6.97 0.81 -0.73
N MET A 84 5.95 1.30 -0.09
CA MET A 84 4.59 0.87 -0.36
C MET A 84 3.79 2.11 -0.65
N VAL A 85 3.13 2.12 -1.80
CA VAL A 85 2.34 3.26 -2.24
C VAL A 85 0.87 2.85 -2.19
N LEU A 86 0.07 3.61 -1.46
CA LEU A 86 -1.33 3.29 -1.28
C LEU A 86 -2.17 4.22 -2.14
N VAL A 87 -3.23 3.68 -2.73
CA VAL A 87 -4.10 4.47 -3.59
C VAL A 87 -5.53 3.97 -3.42
N ALA A 88 -6.48 4.87 -3.53
CA ALA A 88 -7.91 4.52 -3.47
C ALA A 88 -8.30 3.80 -4.75
N VAL A 89 -9.28 2.90 -4.63
CA VAL A 89 -9.73 2.08 -5.76
C VAL A 89 -11.24 2.14 -5.83
N ASP A 90 -11.80 2.24 -7.04
CA ASP A 90 -13.24 2.32 -7.22
C ASP A 90 -13.87 0.93 -7.35
N LYS A 91 -15.18 0.89 -7.48
CA LYS A 91 -15.91 -0.37 -7.49
C LYS A 91 -15.58 -1.24 -8.70
N ASP A 92 -15.01 -0.67 -9.71
CA ASP A 92 -14.62 -1.43 -10.90
C ASP A 92 -13.16 -1.86 -10.87
N GLY A 93 -12.45 -1.54 -9.78
CA GLY A 93 -11.08 -1.97 -9.62
C GLY A 93 -10.06 -1.00 -10.16
N TYR A 94 -10.47 0.19 -10.55
CA TYR A 94 -9.54 1.17 -11.08
C TYR A 94 -9.02 2.08 -9.97
N ASP A 95 -7.74 2.40 -10.06
CA ASP A 95 -7.11 3.31 -9.12
C ASP A 95 -7.63 4.72 -9.36
N ILE A 96 -7.83 5.44 -8.29
CA ILE A 96 -8.22 6.84 -8.35
C ILE A 96 -7.04 7.63 -7.78
N PRO A 97 -6.28 8.36 -8.58
CA PRO A 97 -6.61 8.94 -9.86
C PRO A 97 -6.14 8.17 -11.09
N GLY A 98 -5.36 7.15 -10.92
CA GLY A 98 -4.91 6.41 -12.08
C GLY A 98 -3.85 5.39 -11.68
N ASN A 99 -3.48 4.53 -12.60
CA ASN A 99 -2.56 3.44 -12.33
C ASN A 99 -1.12 3.94 -12.29
N PRO A 100 -0.46 3.91 -11.12
CA PRO A 100 0.90 4.43 -11.02
C PRO A 100 1.96 3.58 -11.71
N SER A 101 1.60 2.38 -12.16
CA SER A 101 2.56 1.57 -12.88
C SER A 101 2.64 1.97 -14.35
N LYS A 102 1.81 2.91 -14.79
CA LYS A 102 1.87 3.44 -16.13
C LYS A 102 2.45 4.84 -16.10
N ALA A 103 3.06 5.24 -17.19
CA ALA A 103 3.60 6.58 -17.27
C ALA A 103 2.48 7.62 -17.14
N PRO A 104 2.76 8.78 -16.54
CA PRO A 104 1.74 9.79 -16.39
C PRO A 104 1.25 10.28 -17.74
N ASP A 105 -0.06 10.56 -17.82
CA ASP A 105 -0.65 11.12 -19.02
C ASP A 105 -0.50 12.64 -18.93
N PRO A 106 0.23 13.26 -19.85
CA PRO A 106 0.45 14.71 -19.75
C PRO A 106 -0.84 15.51 -19.88
N ASN A 107 -1.89 14.89 -20.42
CA ASN A 107 -3.15 15.60 -20.57
C ASN A 107 -4.14 15.29 -19.45
N ALA A 108 -3.74 14.47 -18.48
CA ALA A 108 -4.66 14.12 -17.42
C ALA A 108 -4.83 15.28 -16.45
N SER A 109 -6.00 15.30 -15.84
CA SER A 109 -6.27 16.25 -14.79
C SER A 109 -5.39 15.95 -13.58
N LEU A 110 -4.97 16.97 -12.89
CA LEU A 110 -4.15 16.78 -11.71
C LEU A 110 -4.99 16.66 -10.48
N ALA A 111 -4.39 16.14 -9.42
CA ALA A 111 -5.00 16.19 -8.11
C ALA A 111 -6.39 15.62 -8.02
N LYS A 112 -6.53 14.42 -8.49
CA LYS A 112 -7.83 13.78 -8.41
C LYS A 112 -8.12 13.21 -7.05
N GLY A 113 -7.14 12.88 -6.30
CA GLY A 113 -7.35 12.28 -5.00
C GLY A 113 -7.01 13.22 -3.88
N PRO A 114 -6.85 12.71 -2.68
CA PRO A 114 -6.52 13.55 -1.53
C PRO A 114 -5.18 14.22 -1.73
N ASP A 115 -5.08 15.40 -1.17
CA ASP A 115 -3.93 16.24 -1.32
C ASP A 115 -3.70 16.44 -2.81
N LYS A 116 -2.53 16.41 -3.25
CA LYS A 116 -2.25 16.75 -4.62
C LYS A 116 -2.11 15.59 -5.56
N GLY A 117 -1.76 14.45 -5.09
CA GLY A 117 -1.45 13.36 -5.98
C GLY A 117 -2.36 12.17 -5.91
N GLY A 118 -2.99 11.98 -4.77
CA GLY A 118 -3.86 10.83 -4.61
C GLY A 118 -3.15 9.53 -4.29
N TYR A 119 -1.83 9.54 -4.23
CA TYR A 119 -1.04 8.37 -3.87
C TYR A 119 -0.36 8.64 -2.54
N LEU A 120 -0.44 7.70 -1.63
CA LEU A 120 0.12 7.86 -0.29
C LEU A 120 1.43 7.12 -0.18
N ASP A 121 2.48 7.84 0.19
CA ASP A 121 3.81 7.31 0.36
C ASP A 121 4.40 7.92 1.62
N ASP A 122 5.66 7.65 1.88
CA ASP A 122 6.41 8.22 2.99
C ASP A 122 5.83 7.86 4.34
N GLY A 123 5.37 6.65 4.47
CA GLY A 123 5.01 6.14 5.79
C GLY A 123 6.26 5.94 6.63
N VAL A 124 6.06 5.51 7.86
CA VAL A 124 7.16 5.33 8.81
C VAL A 124 7.65 3.90 8.70
N PRO A 125 8.87 3.68 8.21
CA PRO A 125 9.31 2.33 7.96
C PRO A 125 9.83 1.61 9.21
N CYS A 126 9.68 0.31 9.20
CA CYS A 126 10.34 -0.60 10.10
C CYS A 126 11.33 -1.39 9.24
N PRO A 127 12.59 -1.39 9.57
CA PRO A 127 13.14 -1.45 10.93
C PRO A 127 13.53 -0.12 11.56
N ASP A 128 13.54 0.99 10.84
CA ASP A 128 14.01 2.19 11.50
C ASP A 128 13.12 2.58 12.67
N GLN A 129 11.82 2.44 12.53
CA GLN A 129 10.86 2.79 13.55
C GLN A 129 9.98 1.58 13.84
N CYS A 130 10.35 0.80 14.82
CA CYS A 130 9.63 -0.42 15.16
C CYS A 130 9.39 -0.52 16.66
N PRO A 131 8.59 0.38 17.22
CA PRO A 131 8.33 0.30 18.66
C PRO A 131 7.63 -1.03 18.97
N GLY A 132 7.99 -1.62 20.08
CA GLY A 132 7.39 -2.88 20.46
C GLY A 132 7.97 -4.11 19.79
N GLN A 133 9.03 -3.93 19.06
CA GLN A 133 9.67 -5.06 18.37
C GLN A 133 10.80 -5.66 19.18
#